data_be07a6d7f64f97bec5f63a81e9b8af89
#
_entry.id   be07a6d7f64f97bec5f63a81e9b8af89
#
_cell.length_a   1.000
_cell.length_b   1.000
_cell.length_c   1.000
_cell.angle_alpha   90.00
_cell.angle_beta   90.00
_cell.angle_gamma   90.00
#
_symmetry.space_group_name_H-M   'P 1'
#
loop_
_entity.id
_entity.type
_entity.pdbx_description
1 polymer ?
#
loop_
_entity_poly.entity_id
_entity_poly.type
_entity_poly.pdbx_seq_one_letter_code
_entity_poly.pdbx_strand_id
1 'polypeptide(L)'
;DTGYGLLRHVLVRRGFATNEIMVVLVVASPVFPSKNNFVKALRKKFPQITTVVLNVNDKKTSMVLGERDIVIYGKGFIRDTLCGCSFRISPQSFYQVNPVQTEILYQTAIEYAGLGRKETVIDAYCGIGTIGLVAAKKAKTVIGVELNPDAVHDAKLNAKENKITNAHFYQGDAGEFMEAMAAEGEHADVVFMDPPRTGSDKKFMSSVVTLNPSKIVYVS
;
A
#
# COMPACT_ATOMS: atom_id res chain seq x y z
N ASP A 1 29.83 -15.39 -7.72
CA ASP A 1 28.89 -15.16 -6.61
C ASP A 1 28.70 -16.43 -5.81
N THR A 2 29.16 -16.44 -4.57
CA THR A 2 29.10 -17.60 -3.69
C THR A 2 27.74 -17.79 -3.01
N GLY A 3 26.83 -16.81 -3.14
CA GLY A 3 25.57 -16.74 -2.38
C GLY A 3 25.75 -16.42 -0.90
N TYR A 4 26.99 -16.11 -0.47
CA TYR A 4 27.32 -15.71 0.90
C TYR A 4 27.71 -14.23 0.93
N GLY A 5 27.19 -13.51 1.89
CA GLY A 5 27.52 -12.09 2.09
C GLY A 5 26.48 -11.41 2.98
N LEU A 6 26.86 -10.29 3.57
CA LEU A 6 25.94 -9.50 4.40
C LEU A 6 24.87 -8.82 3.54
N LEU A 7 25.30 -8.12 2.48
CA LEU A 7 24.35 -7.42 1.56
C LEU A 7 23.84 -8.40 0.51
N ARG A 8 22.53 -8.52 0.42
CA ARG A 8 21.85 -9.43 -0.52
C ARG A 8 21.18 -8.69 -1.69
N HIS A 9 20.44 -7.64 -1.37
CA HIS A 9 19.75 -6.81 -2.37
C HIS A 9 19.80 -5.34 -1.96
N VAL A 10 19.56 -4.48 -2.92
CA VAL A 10 19.33 -3.04 -2.71
C VAL A 10 18.04 -2.69 -3.45
N LEU A 11 17.07 -2.14 -2.72
CA LEU A 11 15.87 -1.57 -3.28
C LEU A 11 15.93 -0.05 -3.16
N VAL A 12 15.69 0.64 -4.26
CA VAL A 12 15.61 2.11 -4.29
C VAL A 12 14.18 2.48 -4.66
N ARG A 13 13.55 3.30 -3.83
CA ARG A 13 12.22 3.87 -4.10
C ARG A 13 12.33 5.38 -4.19
N ARG A 14 11.61 5.98 -5.12
CA ARG A 14 11.53 7.42 -5.29
C ARG A 14 10.07 7.85 -5.37
N GLY A 15 9.69 8.83 -4.56
CA GLY A 15 8.44 9.56 -4.74
C GLY A 15 8.52 10.41 -6.00
N PHE A 16 7.56 10.27 -6.88
CA PHE A 16 7.56 10.95 -8.19
C PHE A 16 7.33 12.46 -8.02
N ALA A 17 6.32 12.84 -7.25
CA ALA A 17 5.96 14.22 -7.01
C ALA A 17 6.87 14.90 -5.98
N THR A 18 7.33 14.17 -4.97
CA THR A 18 8.11 14.73 -3.85
C THR A 18 9.61 14.68 -4.06
N ASN A 19 10.10 13.82 -4.96
CA ASN A 19 11.51 13.50 -5.12
C ASN A 19 12.19 12.91 -3.86
N GLU A 20 11.44 12.51 -2.85
CA GLU A 20 11.99 11.78 -1.70
C GLU A 20 12.54 10.42 -2.15
N ILE A 21 13.73 10.04 -1.66
CA ILE A 21 14.38 8.77 -2.02
C ILE A 21 14.61 7.93 -0.78
N MET A 22 14.14 6.68 -0.84
CA MET A 22 14.41 5.64 0.14
C MET A 22 15.36 4.60 -0.45
N VAL A 23 16.39 4.27 0.32
CA VAL A 23 17.28 3.14 0.03
C VAL A 23 17.05 2.06 1.07
N VAL A 24 16.69 0.86 0.62
CA VAL A 24 16.53 -0.32 1.47
C VAL A 24 17.67 -1.28 1.15
N LEU A 25 18.48 -1.56 2.16
CA LEU A 25 19.57 -2.55 2.08
C LEU A 25 19.04 -3.85 2.67
N VAL A 26 18.85 -4.86 1.83
CA VAL A 26 18.46 -6.19 2.30
C VAL A 26 19.72 -6.93 2.75
N VAL A 27 19.73 -7.30 4.02
CA VAL A 27 20.90 -7.86 4.69
C VAL A 27 20.61 -9.21 5.34
N ALA A 28 21.60 -10.09 5.36
CA ALA A 28 21.48 -11.42 5.97
C ALA A 28 21.53 -11.37 7.52
N SER A 29 21.92 -10.24 8.10
CA SER A 29 22.05 -10.06 9.55
C SER A 29 21.71 -8.63 9.94
N PRO A 30 21.12 -8.39 11.11
CA PRO A 30 20.83 -7.04 11.59
C PRO A 30 22.10 -6.24 11.95
N VAL A 31 23.23 -6.93 12.05
CA VAL A 31 24.52 -6.28 12.34
C VAL A 31 25.15 -5.79 11.05
N PHE A 32 25.11 -4.47 10.85
CA PHE A 32 25.74 -3.81 9.71
C PHE A 32 26.94 -2.99 10.20
N PRO A 33 28.20 -3.48 9.98
CA PRO A 33 29.39 -2.79 10.44
C PRO A 33 29.49 -1.39 9.84
N SER A 34 29.91 -0.43 10.66
CA SER A 34 30.11 0.97 10.24
C SER A 34 28.92 1.63 9.57
N LYS A 35 27.69 1.25 9.94
CA LYS A 35 26.43 1.78 9.35
C LYS A 35 26.40 3.31 9.29
N ASN A 36 26.90 4.00 10.31
CA ASN A 36 26.90 5.46 10.36
C ASN A 36 27.86 6.07 9.33
N ASN A 37 29.04 5.48 9.15
CA ASN A 37 30.02 5.91 8.15
C ASN A 37 29.49 5.64 6.73
N PHE A 38 28.82 4.49 6.54
CA PHE A 38 28.17 4.16 5.28
C PHE A 38 27.10 5.21 4.93
N VAL A 39 26.19 5.51 5.85
CA VAL A 39 25.14 6.53 5.65
C VAL A 39 25.74 7.89 5.36
N LYS A 40 26.77 8.30 6.11
CA LYS A 40 27.48 9.58 5.91
C LYS A 40 28.10 9.66 4.50
N ALA A 41 28.77 8.60 4.06
CA ALA A 41 29.40 8.53 2.73
C ALA A 41 28.35 8.53 1.61
N LEU A 42 27.28 7.74 1.78
CA LEU A 42 26.18 7.66 0.83
C LEU A 42 25.51 9.03 0.64
N ARG A 43 25.16 9.72 1.73
CA ARG A 43 24.54 11.04 1.70
C ARG A 43 25.46 12.15 1.21
N LYS A 44 26.75 12.05 1.46
CA LYS A 44 27.73 13.00 0.89
C LYS A 44 27.70 12.95 -0.64
N LYS A 45 27.52 11.77 -1.22
CA LYS A 45 27.47 11.56 -2.68
C LYS A 45 26.06 11.79 -3.25
N PHE A 46 25.01 11.45 -2.50
CA PHE A 46 23.60 11.53 -2.90
C PHE A 46 22.78 12.22 -1.81
N PRO A 47 22.86 13.56 -1.69
CA PRO A 47 22.19 14.31 -0.62
C PRO A 47 20.66 14.24 -0.68
N GLN A 48 20.09 13.89 -1.83
CA GLN A 48 18.65 13.72 -2.05
C GLN A 48 18.07 12.47 -1.37
N ILE A 49 18.90 11.55 -0.87
CA ILE A 49 18.39 10.39 -0.12
C ILE A 49 17.81 10.87 1.21
N THR A 50 16.52 10.63 1.42
CA THR A 50 15.76 11.06 2.59
C THR A 50 15.71 10.02 3.70
N THR A 51 15.82 8.73 3.36
CA THR A 51 15.81 7.65 4.34
C THR A 51 16.61 6.43 3.88
N VAL A 52 17.19 5.71 4.83
CA VAL A 52 17.91 4.44 4.60
C VAL A 52 17.44 3.43 5.62
N VAL A 53 17.07 2.25 5.16
CA VAL A 53 16.54 1.16 5.96
C VAL A 53 17.38 -0.10 5.73
N LEU A 54 17.66 -0.84 6.78
CA LEU A 54 18.13 -2.22 6.69
C LEU A 54 16.88 -3.12 6.78
N ASN A 55 16.65 -3.94 5.78
CA ASN A 55 15.67 -5.01 5.82
C ASN A 55 16.40 -6.33 6.05
N VAL A 56 16.07 -7.03 7.12
CA VAL A 56 16.74 -8.29 7.49
C VAL A 56 16.02 -9.45 6.83
N ASN A 57 16.72 -10.12 5.91
CA ASN A 57 16.24 -11.33 5.26
C ASN A 57 17.39 -12.36 5.21
N ASP A 58 17.37 -13.32 6.12
CA ASP A 58 18.29 -14.45 6.18
C ASP A 58 17.76 -15.70 5.45
N LYS A 59 16.50 -15.67 5.02
CA LYS A 59 15.82 -16.79 4.36
C LYS A 59 16.31 -16.95 2.90
N LYS A 60 16.52 -18.18 2.47
CA LYS A 60 16.82 -18.53 1.07
C LYS A 60 15.51 -18.77 0.29
N THR A 61 14.75 -17.71 0.06
CA THR A 61 13.47 -17.75 -0.66
C THR A 61 13.51 -16.78 -1.84
N SER A 62 12.48 -16.84 -2.70
CA SER A 62 12.28 -15.87 -3.79
C SER A 62 11.86 -14.48 -3.29
N MET A 63 11.46 -14.37 -2.02
CA MET A 63 11.09 -13.08 -1.43
C MET A 63 12.33 -12.22 -1.20
N VAL A 64 12.33 -11.03 -1.79
CA VAL A 64 13.45 -10.08 -1.66
C VAL A 64 13.50 -9.48 -0.27
N LEU A 65 12.36 -9.03 0.25
CA LEU A 65 12.25 -8.40 1.57
C LEU A 65 11.93 -9.43 2.65
N GLY A 66 12.57 -9.30 3.79
CA GLY A 66 12.25 -9.99 5.02
C GLY A 66 11.25 -9.19 5.87
N GLU A 67 10.87 -9.72 7.01
CA GLU A 67 9.82 -9.17 7.87
C GLU A 67 10.30 -8.01 8.76
N ARG A 68 11.62 -7.86 8.97
CA ARG A 68 12.18 -6.91 9.93
C ARG A 68 12.88 -5.76 9.25
N ASP A 69 12.39 -4.56 9.49
CA ASP A 69 13.01 -3.30 9.07
C ASP A 69 13.70 -2.58 10.23
N ILE A 70 14.88 -2.01 9.97
CA ILE A 70 15.67 -1.22 10.93
C ILE A 70 16.03 0.09 10.24
N VAL A 71 15.45 1.19 10.69
CA VAL A 71 15.79 2.51 10.17
C VAL A 71 17.17 2.91 10.65
N ILE A 72 18.09 3.18 9.72
CA ILE A 72 19.45 3.64 10.03
C ILE A 72 19.69 5.11 9.67
N TYR A 73 18.76 5.70 8.89
CA TYR A 73 18.72 7.12 8.60
C TYR A 73 17.31 7.57 8.17
N GLY A 74 16.90 8.76 8.58
CA GLY A 74 15.64 9.38 8.19
C GLY A 74 14.43 8.80 8.92
N LYS A 75 13.26 8.83 8.25
CA LYS A 75 11.98 8.48 8.85
C LYS A 75 11.58 7.01 8.67
N GLY A 76 12.30 6.25 7.83
CA GLY A 76 11.96 4.87 7.47
C GLY A 76 10.85 4.76 6.41
N PHE A 77 10.43 5.85 5.83
CA PHE A 77 9.44 5.92 4.75
C PHE A 77 9.68 7.15 3.87
N ILE A 78 9.10 7.16 2.70
CA ILE A 78 9.00 8.32 1.82
C ILE A 78 7.54 8.70 1.64
N ARG A 79 7.30 9.90 1.13
CA ARG A 79 5.98 10.35 0.70
C ARG A 79 5.94 10.50 -0.82
N ASP A 80 4.75 10.31 -1.35
CA ASP A 80 4.41 10.70 -2.71
C ASP A 80 3.00 11.27 -2.77
N THR A 81 2.65 11.89 -3.88
CA THR A 81 1.30 12.43 -4.11
C THR A 81 0.68 11.77 -5.32
N LEU A 82 -0.57 11.32 -5.18
CA LEU A 82 -1.35 10.67 -6.23
C LEU A 82 -2.81 11.13 -6.14
N CYS A 83 -3.39 11.60 -7.24
CA CYS A 83 -4.76 12.14 -7.29
C CYS A 83 -5.06 13.19 -6.20
N GLY A 84 -4.05 14.02 -5.85
CA GLY A 84 -4.17 15.04 -4.80
C GLY A 84 -4.31 14.49 -3.38
N CYS A 85 -3.90 13.24 -3.13
CA CYS A 85 -3.69 12.66 -1.80
C CYS A 85 -2.20 12.41 -1.59
N SER A 86 -1.73 12.66 -0.37
CA SER A 86 -0.38 12.32 0.05
C SER A 86 -0.35 10.90 0.61
N PHE A 87 0.61 10.10 0.20
CA PHE A 87 0.78 8.72 0.65
C PHE A 87 2.13 8.51 1.28
N ARG A 88 2.13 7.93 2.47
CA ARG A 88 3.29 7.36 3.12
C ARG A 88 3.57 5.99 2.50
N ILE A 89 4.83 5.78 2.10
CA ILE A 89 5.29 4.56 1.44
C ILE A 89 6.43 3.99 2.28
N SER A 90 6.17 2.89 2.97
CA SER A 90 7.16 2.14 3.74
C SER A 90 7.93 1.15 2.85
N PRO A 91 9.00 0.48 3.32
CA PRO A 91 9.72 -0.52 2.55
C PRO A 91 8.84 -1.65 2.01
N GLN A 92 7.88 -2.09 2.81
CA GLN A 92 6.96 -3.22 2.51
C GLN A 92 5.72 -2.80 1.71
N SER A 93 5.41 -1.49 1.63
CA SER A 93 4.19 -1.02 0.97
C SER A 93 4.22 -1.31 -0.53
N PHE A 94 3.15 -1.87 -1.06
CA PHE A 94 2.90 -1.80 -2.49
C PHE A 94 2.51 -0.37 -2.86
N TYR A 95 3.08 0.14 -3.93
CA TYR A 95 2.74 1.43 -4.53
C TYR A 95 2.99 1.36 -6.02
N GLN A 96 2.07 1.87 -6.82
CA GLN A 96 2.14 1.80 -8.28
C GLN A 96 3.38 2.50 -8.82
N VAL A 97 4.11 1.83 -9.71
CA VAL A 97 5.42 2.30 -10.22
C VAL A 97 5.30 3.38 -11.30
N ASN A 98 4.13 3.55 -11.90
CA ASN A 98 3.86 4.58 -12.91
C ASN A 98 2.77 5.54 -12.43
N PRO A 99 3.10 6.57 -11.64
CA PRO A 99 2.11 7.47 -11.04
C PRO A 99 1.24 8.19 -12.06
N VAL A 100 1.80 8.58 -13.21
CA VAL A 100 1.05 9.29 -14.26
C VAL A 100 -0.09 8.41 -14.80
N GLN A 101 0.20 7.15 -15.14
CA GLN A 101 -0.83 6.23 -15.60
C GLN A 101 -1.78 5.82 -14.47
N THR A 102 -1.27 5.72 -13.24
CA THR A 102 -2.09 5.38 -12.08
C THR A 102 -3.12 6.47 -11.79
N GLU A 103 -2.78 7.75 -11.95
CA GLU A 103 -3.76 8.83 -11.80
C GLU A 103 -4.89 8.71 -12.81
N ILE A 104 -4.59 8.43 -14.07
CA ILE A 104 -5.59 8.20 -15.12
C ILE A 104 -6.45 6.99 -14.78
N LEU A 105 -5.82 5.88 -14.39
CA LEU A 105 -6.51 4.65 -14.00
C LEU A 105 -7.48 4.89 -12.84
N TYR A 106 -7.03 5.55 -11.78
CA TYR A 106 -7.86 5.80 -10.60
C TYR A 106 -8.98 6.81 -10.89
N GLN A 107 -8.72 7.85 -11.69
CA GLN A 107 -9.76 8.77 -12.13
C GLN A 107 -10.85 8.04 -12.93
N THR A 108 -10.44 7.19 -13.88
CA THR A 108 -11.36 6.36 -14.66
C THR A 108 -12.17 5.40 -13.78
N ALA A 109 -11.52 4.74 -12.81
CA ALA A 109 -12.19 3.85 -11.87
C ALA A 109 -13.25 4.60 -11.04
N ILE A 110 -12.92 5.80 -10.54
CA ILE A 110 -13.85 6.66 -9.79
C ILE A 110 -15.01 7.14 -10.67
N GLU A 111 -14.76 7.44 -11.95
CA GLU A 111 -15.80 7.80 -12.91
C GLU A 111 -16.78 6.63 -13.15
N TYR A 112 -16.25 5.42 -13.37
CA TYR A 112 -17.08 4.21 -13.53
C TYR A 112 -17.89 3.89 -12.27
N ALA A 113 -17.35 4.14 -11.09
CA ALA A 113 -18.06 4.00 -9.83
C ALA A 113 -19.29 4.94 -9.74
N GLY A 114 -19.21 6.13 -10.36
CA GLY A 114 -20.32 7.08 -10.40
C GLY A 114 -20.72 7.61 -9.03
N LEU A 115 -19.75 7.91 -8.18
CA LEU A 115 -19.95 8.30 -6.79
C LEU A 115 -20.59 9.70 -6.67
N GLY A 116 -21.68 9.81 -5.90
CA GLY A 116 -22.46 11.02 -5.65
C GLY A 116 -22.52 11.46 -4.19
N ARG A 117 -21.58 11.04 -3.35
CA ARG A 117 -21.48 11.31 -1.90
C ARG A 117 -22.58 10.64 -1.04
N LYS A 118 -23.24 9.64 -1.57
CA LYS A 118 -24.27 8.86 -0.86
C LYS A 118 -23.87 7.40 -0.68
N GLU A 119 -22.89 6.96 -1.47
CA GLU A 119 -22.52 5.56 -1.62
C GLU A 119 -21.60 5.11 -0.48
N THR A 120 -21.86 3.90 0.01
CA THR A 120 -20.93 3.09 0.79
C THR A 120 -20.08 2.28 -0.17
N VAL A 121 -18.76 2.43 -0.05
CA VAL A 121 -17.78 1.86 -0.96
C VAL A 121 -16.89 0.87 -0.20
N ILE A 122 -16.67 -0.31 -0.76
CA ILE A 122 -15.63 -1.24 -0.31
C ILE A 122 -14.44 -1.12 -1.26
N ASP A 123 -13.24 -0.95 -0.69
CA ASP A 123 -11.94 -1.08 -1.36
C ASP A 123 -11.33 -2.41 -0.91
N ALA A 124 -11.61 -3.45 -1.68
CA ALA A 124 -11.07 -4.78 -1.45
C ALA A 124 -9.63 -4.86 -1.95
N TYR A 125 -8.72 -5.46 -1.18
CA TYR A 125 -7.27 -5.44 -1.41
C TYR A 125 -6.68 -4.02 -1.34
N CYS A 126 -7.12 -3.22 -0.36
CA CYS A 126 -6.89 -1.77 -0.35
C CYS A 126 -5.41 -1.35 -0.22
N GLY A 127 -4.50 -2.26 0.16
CA GLY A 127 -3.10 -1.93 0.40
C GLY A 127 -2.96 -0.77 1.39
N ILE A 128 -2.21 0.26 1.01
CA ILE A 128 -2.05 1.49 1.81
C ILE A 128 -3.19 2.50 1.61
N GLY A 129 -4.32 2.06 1.04
CA GLY A 129 -5.55 2.83 0.88
C GLY A 129 -5.56 3.75 -0.33
N THR A 130 -4.82 3.47 -1.40
CA THR A 130 -4.66 4.41 -2.50
C THR A 130 -5.96 4.69 -3.24
N ILE A 131 -6.71 3.67 -3.66
CA ILE A 131 -8.00 3.84 -4.36
C ILE A 131 -9.05 4.36 -3.38
N GLY A 132 -9.15 3.76 -2.20
CA GLY A 132 -10.14 4.12 -1.19
C GLY A 132 -10.07 5.57 -0.75
N LEU A 133 -8.88 6.13 -0.53
CA LEU A 133 -8.71 7.52 -0.13
C LEU A 133 -9.05 8.50 -1.26
N VAL A 134 -8.78 8.13 -2.51
CA VAL A 134 -9.21 8.93 -3.66
C VAL A 134 -10.74 8.90 -3.79
N ALA A 135 -11.35 7.71 -3.62
CA ALA A 135 -12.81 7.53 -3.65
C ALA A 135 -13.52 8.27 -2.51
N ALA A 136 -12.91 8.34 -1.32
CA ALA A 136 -13.50 8.98 -0.15
C ALA A 136 -13.87 10.46 -0.35
N LYS A 137 -13.20 11.14 -1.29
CA LYS A 137 -13.55 12.53 -1.67
C LYS A 137 -14.94 12.65 -2.31
N LYS A 138 -15.47 11.55 -2.88
CA LYS A 138 -16.74 11.49 -3.60
C LYS A 138 -17.71 10.46 -3.02
N ALA A 139 -17.35 9.69 -2.01
CA ALA A 139 -18.19 8.70 -1.34
C ALA A 139 -18.76 9.24 -0.03
N LYS A 140 -19.83 8.63 0.47
CA LYS A 140 -20.33 8.81 1.85
C LYS A 140 -19.38 8.18 2.84
N THR A 141 -19.03 6.93 2.61
CA THR A 141 -18.13 6.13 3.44
C THR A 141 -17.31 5.19 2.56
N VAL A 142 -16.06 4.98 2.94
CA VAL A 142 -15.19 3.98 2.33
C VAL A 142 -14.71 3.00 3.41
N ILE A 143 -14.78 1.73 3.10
CA ILE A 143 -14.31 0.62 3.93
C ILE A 143 -13.20 -0.08 3.15
N GLY A 144 -11.96 0.06 3.59
CA GLY A 144 -10.82 -0.64 3.01
C GLY A 144 -10.51 -1.92 3.79
N VAL A 145 -10.28 -3.02 3.10
CA VAL A 145 -9.92 -4.31 3.70
C VAL A 145 -8.63 -4.82 3.10
N GLU A 146 -7.70 -5.23 3.94
CA GLU A 146 -6.36 -5.68 3.55
C GLU A 146 -5.83 -6.72 4.53
N LEU A 147 -5.18 -7.76 4.02
CA LEU A 147 -4.59 -8.84 4.84
C LEU A 147 -3.34 -8.37 5.59
N ASN A 148 -2.52 -7.52 4.97
CA ASN A 148 -1.25 -7.08 5.55
C ASN A 148 -1.47 -6.01 6.61
N PRO A 149 -1.15 -6.27 7.90
CA PRO A 149 -1.36 -5.32 8.98
C PRO A 149 -0.54 -4.04 8.84
N ASP A 150 0.66 -4.10 8.25
CA ASP A 150 1.50 -2.93 8.02
C ASP A 150 0.90 -2.01 6.96
N ALA A 151 0.31 -2.59 5.91
CA ALA A 151 -0.40 -1.82 4.89
C ALA A 151 -1.66 -1.16 5.47
N VAL A 152 -2.44 -1.85 6.30
CA VAL A 152 -3.59 -1.28 7.02
C VAL A 152 -3.17 -0.15 7.95
N HIS A 153 -2.05 -0.32 8.65
CA HIS A 153 -1.48 0.74 9.49
C HIS A 153 -1.15 1.99 8.67
N ASP A 154 -0.42 1.82 7.55
CA ASP A 154 -0.09 2.92 6.64
C ASP A 154 -1.34 3.55 6.03
N ALA A 155 -2.39 2.77 5.68
CA ALA A 155 -3.66 3.29 5.17
C ALA A 155 -4.36 4.22 6.20
N LYS A 156 -4.39 3.82 7.47
CA LYS A 156 -4.93 4.65 8.56
C LYS A 156 -4.13 5.94 8.76
N LEU A 157 -2.81 5.88 8.67
CA LEU A 157 -1.95 7.07 8.72
C LEU A 157 -2.18 7.98 7.51
N ASN A 158 -2.32 7.40 6.31
CA ASN A 158 -2.60 8.14 5.10
C ASN A 158 -3.96 8.85 5.16
N ALA A 159 -5.01 8.20 5.69
CA ALA A 159 -6.30 8.85 5.93
C ALA A 159 -6.15 10.07 6.86
N LYS A 160 -5.45 9.90 7.96
CA LYS A 160 -5.20 10.98 8.93
C LYS A 160 -4.40 12.13 8.33
N GLU A 161 -3.32 11.85 7.59
CA GLU A 161 -2.48 12.87 6.95
C GLU A 161 -3.25 13.67 5.90
N ASN A 162 -4.18 13.02 5.18
CA ASN A 162 -5.05 13.67 4.19
C ASN A 162 -6.32 14.29 4.80
N LYS A 163 -6.52 14.21 6.13
CA LYS A 163 -7.72 14.70 6.85
C LYS A 163 -9.01 14.07 6.31
N ILE A 164 -8.93 12.82 5.84
CA ILE A 164 -10.07 12.04 5.39
C ILE A 164 -10.63 11.27 6.59
N THR A 165 -11.87 11.57 6.97
CA THR A 165 -12.52 11.02 8.16
C THR A 165 -13.58 9.97 7.84
N ASN A 166 -13.97 9.84 6.57
CA ASN A 166 -14.97 8.91 6.08
C ASN A 166 -14.38 7.66 5.41
N ALA A 167 -13.10 7.39 5.61
CA ALA A 167 -12.45 6.15 5.18
C ALA A 167 -11.95 5.37 6.40
N HIS A 168 -12.34 4.10 6.49
CA HIS A 168 -12.04 3.19 7.59
C HIS A 168 -11.34 1.95 7.05
N PHE A 169 -10.25 1.53 7.69
CA PHE A 169 -9.42 0.44 7.20
C PHE A 169 -9.35 -0.70 8.22
N TYR A 170 -9.58 -1.92 7.74
CA TYR A 170 -9.64 -3.13 8.56
C TYR A 170 -8.65 -4.17 8.05
N GLN A 171 -8.01 -4.86 8.99
CA GLN A 171 -7.20 -6.02 8.67
C GLN A 171 -8.09 -7.25 8.57
N GLY A 172 -8.02 -7.97 7.47
CA GLY A 172 -8.74 -9.21 7.28
C GLY A 172 -8.80 -9.65 5.83
N ASP A 173 -9.42 -10.79 5.62
CA ASP A 173 -9.79 -11.26 4.29
C ASP A 173 -11.02 -10.49 3.80
N ALA A 174 -10.93 -9.92 2.59
CA ALA A 174 -12.01 -9.08 2.04
C ALA A 174 -13.29 -9.89 1.76
N GLY A 175 -13.17 -11.17 1.41
CA GLY A 175 -14.31 -12.05 1.21
C GLY A 175 -15.04 -12.32 2.52
N GLU A 176 -14.32 -12.69 3.58
CA GLU A 176 -14.89 -12.91 4.90
C GLU A 176 -15.54 -11.65 5.46
N PHE A 177 -14.92 -10.51 5.24
CA PHE A 177 -15.46 -9.22 5.66
C PHE A 177 -16.81 -8.91 4.98
N MET A 178 -16.89 -9.13 3.66
CA MET A 178 -18.15 -8.90 2.90
C MET A 178 -19.24 -9.90 3.28
N GLU A 179 -18.89 -11.16 3.57
CA GLU A 179 -19.85 -12.16 4.07
C GLU A 179 -20.43 -11.73 5.42
N ALA A 180 -19.57 -11.25 6.34
CA ALA A 180 -20.00 -10.77 7.65
C ALA A 180 -20.93 -9.55 7.53
N MET A 181 -20.59 -8.56 6.69
CA MET A 181 -21.45 -7.42 6.42
C MET A 181 -22.82 -7.85 5.90
N ALA A 182 -22.87 -8.76 4.92
CA ALA A 182 -24.12 -9.24 4.37
C ALA A 182 -24.96 -10.00 5.42
N ALA A 183 -24.33 -10.78 6.30
CA ALA A 183 -25.01 -11.50 7.38
C ALA A 183 -25.60 -10.53 8.43
N GLU A 184 -24.99 -9.39 8.66
CA GLU A 184 -25.46 -8.31 9.53
C GLU A 184 -26.52 -7.42 8.86
N GLY A 185 -26.85 -7.67 7.59
CA GLY A 185 -27.80 -6.89 6.81
C GLY A 185 -27.22 -5.54 6.36
N GLU A 186 -25.90 -5.36 6.42
CA GLU A 186 -25.23 -4.19 5.90
C GLU A 186 -25.09 -4.27 4.38
N HIS A 187 -24.95 -3.12 3.73
CA HIS A 187 -24.90 -2.99 2.28
C HIS A 187 -23.75 -2.12 1.83
N ALA A 188 -23.18 -2.45 0.68
CA ALA A 188 -22.24 -1.61 -0.05
C ALA A 188 -22.78 -1.35 -1.46
N ASP A 189 -22.67 -0.11 -1.91
CA ASP A 189 -23.13 0.31 -3.23
C ASP A 189 -22.10 -0.01 -4.31
N VAL A 190 -20.82 0.12 -3.98
CA VAL A 190 -19.71 -0.08 -4.92
C VAL A 190 -18.60 -0.91 -4.26
N VAL A 191 -18.07 -1.86 -5.01
CA VAL A 191 -16.85 -2.61 -4.63
C VAL A 191 -15.75 -2.32 -5.65
N PHE A 192 -14.65 -1.71 -5.20
CA PHE A 192 -13.40 -1.71 -5.95
C PHE A 192 -12.63 -2.99 -5.66
N MET A 193 -12.06 -3.59 -6.70
CA MET A 193 -11.20 -4.76 -6.57
C MET A 193 -9.93 -4.53 -7.41
N ASP A 194 -8.78 -4.52 -6.73
CA ASP A 194 -7.43 -4.52 -7.33
C ASP A 194 -6.68 -5.77 -6.85
N PRO A 195 -7.08 -6.98 -7.31
CA PRO A 195 -6.55 -8.23 -6.80
C PRO A 195 -5.10 -8.45 -7.27
N PRO A 196 -4.35 -9.37 -6.63
CA PRO A 196 -3.06 -9.80 -7.11
C PRO A 196 -3.16 -10.45 -8.51
N ARG A 197 -2.02 -10.61 -9.21
CA ARG A 197 -1.97 -11.15 -10.59
C ARG A 197 -2.61 -12.54 -10.76
N THR A 198 -2.78 -13.29 -9.68
CA THR A 198 -3.49 -14.58 -9.66
C THR A 198 -5.01 -14.44 -9.72
N GLY A 199 -5.52 -13.20 -9.63
CA GLY A 199 -6.94 -12.90 -9.54
C GLY A 199 -7.52 -13.14 -8.14
N SER A 200 -8.83 -13.01 -8.04
CA SER A 200 -9.61 -13.32 -6.83
C SER A 200 -10.08 -14.77 -6.86
N ASP A 201 -10.15 -15.39 -5.71
CA ASP A 201 -10.63 -16.77 -5.59
C ASP A 201 -12.17 -16.88 -5.66
N LYS A 202 -12.66 -18.13 -5.71
CA LYS A 202 -14.11 -18.39 -5.79
C LYS A 202 -14.86 -17.93 -4.53
N LYS A 203 -14.23 -18.00 -3.36
CA LYS A 203 -14.83 -17.57 -2.09
C LYS A 203 -15.08 -16.07 -2.12
N PHE A 204 -14.07 -15.29 -2.50
CA PHE A 204 -14.21 -13.85 -2.67
C PHE A 204 -15.32 -13.49 -3.68
N MET A 205 -15.36 -14.17 -4.84
CA MET A 205 -16.40 -13.89 -5.83
C MET A 205 -17.81 -14.21 -5.30
N SER A 206 -17.95 -15.30 -4.52
CA SER A 206 -19.22 -15.63 -3.86
C SER A 206 -19.63 -14.57 -2.84
N SER A 207 -18.69 -14.04 -2.06
CA SER A 207 -18.96 -12.99 -1.08
C SER A 207 -19.44 -11.70 -1.74
N VAL A 208 -18.84 -11.31 -2.89
CA VAL A 208 -19.29 -10.15 -3.67
C VAL A 208 -20.74 -10.35 -4.15
N VAL A 209 -21.07 -11.55 -4.63
CA VAL A 209 -22.45 -11.89 -5.05
C VAL A 209 -23.42 -11.82 -3.87
N THR A 210 -23.02 -12.32 -2.71
CA THR A 210 -23.85 -12.31 -1.48
C THR A 210 -24.10 -10.88 -1.00
N LEU A 211 -23.08 -10.02 -1.02
CA LEU A 211 -23.19 -8.62 -0.64
C LEU A 211 -24.05 -7.83 -1.64
N ASN A 212 -24.10 -8.28 -2.90
CA ASN A 212 -24.93 -7.75 -3.99
C ASN A 212 -24.78 -6.22 -4.19
N PRO A 213 -23.55 -5.70 -4.40
CA PRO A 213 -23.35 -4.28 -4.65
C PRO A 213 -23.97 -3.85 -5.98
N SER A 214 -24.35 -2.58 -6.08
CA SER A 214 -24.89 -2.01 -7.34
C SER A 214 -23.86 -1.98 -8.46
N LYS A 215 -22.55 -1.88 -8.09
CA LYS A 215 -21.43 -1.84 -9.04
C LYS A 215 -20.20 -2.53 -8.50
N ILE A 216 -19.46 -3.13 -9.43
CA ILE A 216 -18.11 -3.64 -9.20
C ILE A 216 -17.18 -2.92 -10.18
N VAL A 217 -16.12 -2.35 -9.68
CA VAL A 217 -15.05 -1.74 -10.47
C VAL A 217 -13.79 -2.57 -10.31
N TYR A 218 -13.44 -3.30 -11.35
CA TYR A 218 -12.26 -4.15 -11.40
C TYR A 218 -11.09 -3.37 -12.00
N VAL A 219 -9.98 -3.37 -11.28
CA VAL A 219 -8.70 -2.75 -11.68
C VAL A 219 -7.68 -3.85 -11.93
N SER A 220 -6.96 -3.82 -13.05
CA SER A 220 -5.91 -4.80 -13.34
C SER A 220 -4.80 -4.19 -14.20
#